data_e826c388a38ab184e4efeba3abac0969
#
_entry.id   e826c388a38ab184e4efeba3abac0969
#
_cell.length_a   1.000
_cell.length_b   1.000
_cell.length_c   1.000
_cell.angle_alpha   90.00
_cell.angle_beta   90.00
_cell.angle_gamma   90.00
#
_symmetry.space_group_name_H-M   'P 1'
#
loop_
_entity.id
_entity.type
_entity.pdbx_description
1 polymer ?
#
loop_
_entity_poly.entity_id
_entity_poly.type
_entity_poly.pdbx_seq_one_letter_code
_entity_poly.pdbx_strand_id
1 'polypeptide(L)'
;MAVVQISKIQVRRGQKNSSSGVPQLSSAEFAWAVDSQELFIGNGSVLEGAPYVGNTKILTEHDNILELASSYQFASDDTAISLSVSRSLQSKIDETVSVADFGAVGDGSTDCVSAFETAFTELFRNANDNYKKTLLIPNGEYLFTSDLAVPSGAILRGETQRGAVLNIGNNNIRVTTSQGLDLGDFNSTNRPINLQFSNFTIKRTTGQLTLSGVADSEFNAVKFLGGYTLGDTTTIATAPAAVFWQNNLVGIKTTNVTFEKCVFQENAISIKCLQNTVFDTDIRFQDCEFFVSDTAIYVEGVATQGNRWQINDCEFQEIYNQAFRSTAGQGTLIQRAKFSNVGNGLGNSANPNDYMVYFGEMIGNVLVDCSSDRQQAATISVSTAAFSEVYNSAGVTLVDKNYALIYLSDSFAPLAALSAQNKFTVINYCLKLGEHTRYGTATIIIGDDLSPASHGSDVSIQDNFTYSPNTLTSPGGNTMSNFEFSVSKSSNTVLDDSTAPVIDTVLLTYKNPLATGIPGSISYDVAYGV
;
A
#
# COMPACT_ATOMS: atom_id res chain seq x y z
N MET A 1 27.00 -72.22 37.83
CA MET A 1 26.92 -70.85 37.30
C MET A 1 26.92 -69.87 38.45
N ALA A 2 27.96 -69.10 38.68
CA ALA A 2 27.98 -68.08 39.69
C ALA A 2 27.16 -66.91 39.23
N VAL A 3 26.08 -66.59 39.90
CA VAL A 3 25.30 -65.39 39.73
C VAL A 3 26.17 -64.22 40.22
N VAL A 4 26.76 -63.45 39.29
CA VAL A 4 27.40 -62.21 39.66
C VAL A 4 26.29 -61.24 40.07
N GLN A 5 26.19 -61.02 41.37
CA GLN A 5 25.31 -59.98 41.88
C GLN A 5 25.86 -58.62 41.49
N ILE A 6 25.21 -58.00 40.54
CA ILE A 6 25.58 -56.62 40.13
C ILE A 6 25.31 -55.74 41.34
N SER A 7 26.37 -55.27 41.98
CA SER A 7 26.27 -54.33 43.09
C SER A 7 25.61 -53.03 42.58
N LYS A 8 24.55 -52.61 43.27
CA LYS A 8 23.86 -51.35 42.94
C LYS A 8 24.85 -50.20 43.13
N ILE A 9 25.20 -49.53 42.04
CA ILE A 9 26.01 -48.32 42.10
C ILE A 9 25.10 -47.21 42.63
N GLN A 10 25.41 -46.71 43.81
CA GLN A 10 24.71 -45.59 44.41
C GLN A 10 25.60 -44.35 44.37
N VAL A 11 25.16 -43.31 43.65
CA VAL A 11 25.87 -42.04 43.62
C VAL A 11 25.65 -41.26 44.91
N ARG A 12 26.61 -40.44 45.30
CA ARG A 12 26.51 -39.54 46.45
C ARG A 12 25.34 -38.59 46.26
N ARG A 13 24.58 -38.26 47.31
CA ARG A 13 23.42 -37.35 47.25
C ARG A 13 23.57 -36.24 48.29
N GLY A 14 23.15 -35.03 47.90
CA GLY A 14 23.19 -33.85 48.77
C GLY A 14 22.29 -32.74 48.24
N GLN A 15 22.39 -31.60 48.87
CA GLN A 15 21.72 -30.36 48.45
C GLN A 15 22.75 -29.37 47.94
N LYS A 16 22.54 -28.81 46.77
CA LYS A 16 23.40 -27.75 46.17
C LYS A 16 23.24 -26.42 46.91
N ASN A 17 22.01 -26.11 47.31
CA ASN A 17 21.65 -24.83 47.93
C ASN A 17 21.90 -24.82 49.47
N SER A 18 22.63 -25.81 50.00
CA SER A 18 23.13 -25.75 51.38
C SER A 18 24.22 -24.66 51.48
N SER A 19 24.42 -24.12 52.68
CA SER A 19 25.42 -23.07 52.95
C SER A 19 26.86 -23.44 52.56
N SER A 20 27.16 -24.74 52.42
CA SER A 20 28.46 -25.30 52.02
C SER A 20 28.54 -25.61 50.50
N GLY A 21 27.44 -25.47 49.75
CA GLY A 21 27.40 -25.81 48.32
C GLY A 21 27.64 -27.32 48.07
N VAL A 22 28.01 -27.66 46.83
CA VAL A 22 28.41 -29.01 46.45
C VAL A 22 29.82 -29.27 46.97
N PRO A 23 30.04 -30.25 47.84
CA PRO A 23 31.40 -30.53 48.33
C PRO A 23 32.30 -31.02 47.18
N GLN A 24 33.63 -30.83 47.34
CA GLN A 24 34.57 -31.37 46.39
C GLN A 24 34.44 -32.90 46.34
N LEU A 25 34.24 -33.40 45.14
CA LEU A 25 34.17 -34.82 44.85
C LEU A 25 35.55 -35.37 44.54
N SER A 26 35.76 -36.66 44.87
CA SER A 26 36.95 -37.39 44.47
C SER A 26 37.02 -37.54 42.95
N SER A 27 38.18 -37.86 42.39
CA SER A 27 38.37 -38.13 40.97
C SER A 27 37.31 -39.14 40.47
N ALA A 28 36.54 -38.75 39.43
CA ALA A 28 35.48 -39.54 38.83
C ALA A 28 34.32 -39.98 39.80
N GLU A 29 34.22 -39.41 40.99
CA GLU A 29 33.10 -39.60 41.88
C GLU A 29 31.85 -38.86 41.35
N PHE A 30 30.69 -39.52 41.33
CA PHE A 30 29.43 -38.92 40.93
C PHE A 30 28.63 -38.44 42.16
N ALA A 31 27.97 -37.28 42.01
CA ALA A 31 27.03 -36.77 43.01
C ALA A 31 25.76 -36.23 42.38
N TRP A 32 24.62 -36.47 43.01
CA TRP A 32 23.30 -35.97 42.64
C TRP A 32 22.83 -34.91 43.64
N ALA A 33 22.62 -33.69 43.16
CA ALA A 33 21.99 -32.65 43.95
C ALA A 33 20.45 -32.77 43.84
N VAL A 34 19.81 -33.13 44.96
CA VAL A 34 18.37 -33.48 44.99
C VAL A 34 17.49 -32.25 44.82
N ASP A 35 17.93 -31.13 45.35
CA ASP A 35 17.21 -29.84 45.34
C ASP A 35 17.25 -29.09 43.98
N SER A 36 18.29 -29.34 43.20
CA SER A 36 18.46 -28.72 41.87
C SER A 36 18.39 -29.74 40.72
N GLN A 37 18.25 -31.05 41.04
CA GLN A 37 18.22 -32.14 40.04
C GLN A 37 19.44 -32.14 39.11
N GLU A 38 20.60 -31.80 39.64
CA GLU A 38 21.86 -31.71 38.89
C GLU A 38 22.78 -32.87 39.21
N LEU A 39 23.47 -33.38 38.19
CA LEU A 39 24.48 -34.42 38.29
C LEU A 39 25.88 -33.81 38.18
N PHE A 40 26.79 -34.18 39.05
CA PHE A 40 28.16 -33.73 39.08
C PHE A 40 29.12 -34.92 39.04
N ILE A 41 30.33 -34.69 38.49
CA ILE A 41 31.50 -35.57 38.54
C ILE A 41 32.72 -34.80 39.08
N GLY A 42 33.46 -35.42 39.96
CA GLY A 42 34.72 -34.85 40.46
C GLY A 42 35.81 -34.85 39.39
N ASN A 43 36.46 -33.69 39.21
CA ASN A 43 37.50 -33.53 38.20
C ASN A 43 38.83 -34.22 38.56
N GLY A 44 39.00 -34.62 39.80
CA GLY A 44 40.28 -35.11 40.30
C GLY A 44 41.23 -34.01 40.78
N SER A 45 42.48 -34.37 40.97
CA SER A 45 43.52 -33.45 41.39
C SER A 45 44.45 -33.07 40.22
N VAL A 46 45.16 -31.95 40.35
CA VAL A 46 46.17 -31.53 39.37
C VAL A 46 47.28 -32.57 39.22
N LEU A 47 47.58 -33.34 40.29
CA LEU A 47 48.54 -34.43 40.25
C LEU A 47 48.10 -35.60 39.38
N GLU A 48 46.77 -35.75 39.18
CA GLU A 48 46.15 -36.75 38.29
C GLU A 48 46.01 -36.21 36.84
N GLY A 49 46.51 -34.99 36.58
CA GLY A 49 46.46 -34.37 35.26
C GLY A 49 45.16 -33.58 34.99
N ALA A 50 44.34 -33.31 35.99
CA ALA A 50 43.17 -32.46 35.84
C ALA A 50 43.62 -30.98 35.62
N PRO A 51 43.06 -30.24 34.66
CA PRO A 51 43.43 -28.85 34.41
C PRO A 51 43.08 -27.93 35.59
N TYR A 52 42.09 -28.27 36.36
CA TYR A 52 41.69 -27.60 37.61
C TYR A 52 40.98 -28.55 38.56
N VAL A 53 41.10 -28.28 39.85
CA VAL A 53 40.35 -29.00 40.88
C VAL A 53 38.91 -28.48 40.95
N GLY A 54 37.93 -29.36 41.13
CA GLY A 54 36.54 -28.98 41.24
C GLY A 54 35.59 -30.09 40.80
N ASN A 55 34.34 -29.71 40.61
CA ASN A 55 33.30 -30.60 40.11
C ASN A 55 32.82 -30.11 38.76
N THR A 56 32.68 -31.00 37.79
CA THR A 56 32.09 -30.69 36.49
C THR A 56 30.61 -31.13 36.56
N LYS A 57 29.71 -30.23 36.16
CA LYS A 57 28.29 -30.54 36.01
C LYS A 57 28.10 -31.37 34.73
N ILE A 58 27.39 -32.46 34.83
CA ILE A 58 26.95 -33.27 33.70
C ILE A 58 25.56 -32.82 33.31
N LEU A 59 25.35 -32.48 32.03
CA LEU A 59 24.05 -32.04 31.53
C LEU A 59 23.03 -33.18 31.59
N THR A 60 21.87 -32.87 32.12
CA THR A 60 20.72 -33.80 32.26
C THR A 60 19.52 -33.23 31.49
N GLU A 61 18.45 -33.97 31.36
CA GLU A 61 17.18 -33.50 30.76
C GLU A 61 16.54 -32.32 31.52
N HIS A 62 16.97 -32.08 32.77
CA HIS A 62 16.50 -30.95 33.57
C HIS A 62 17.27 -29.65 33.33
N ASP A 63 18.33 -29.70 32.54
CA ASP A 63 19.16 -28.54 32.25
C ASP A 63 18.65 -27.78 31.01
N ASN A 64 18.50 -26.48 31.13
CA ASN A 64 18.27 -25.63 29.98
C ASN A 64 19.59 -25.45 29.18
N ILE A 65 19.77 -26.27 28.16
CA ILE A 65 20.98 -26.24 27.29
C ILE A 65 21.19 -24.87 26.66
N LEU A 66 20.11 -24.14 26.35
CA LEU A 66 20.18 -22.82 25.74
C LEU A 66 20.75 -21.77 26.69
N GLU A 67 20.44 -21.85 27.98
CA GLU A 67 21.06 -20.99 29.00
C GLU A 67 22.51 -21.36 29.30
N LEU A 68 22.82 -22.66 29.26
CA LEU A 68 24.19 -23.17 29.51
C LEU A 68 25.15 -22.79 28.38
N ALA A 69 24.68 -22.62 27.16
CA ALA A 69 25.46 -22.02 26.06
C ALA A 69 25.60 -20.51 26.25
N SER A 70 26.24 -20.09 27.36
CA SER A 70 26.41 -18.68 27.74
C SER A 70 27.48 -17.93 26.94
N SER A 71 28.12 -18.59 25.98
CA SER A 71 29.28 -18.07 25.27
C SER A 71 29.14 -18.08 23.75
N TYR A 72 27.91 -17.91 23.23
CA TYR A 72 27.75 -17.69 21.81
C TYR A 72 28.46 -16.38 21.43
N GLN A 73 29.39 -16.49 20.52
CA GLN A 73 30.10 -15.34 19.95
C GLN A 73 30.05 -15.46 18.42
N PHE A 74 29.73 -14.37 17.74
CA PHE A 74 29.79 -14.35 16.29
C PHE A 74 31.23 -14.65 15.84
N ALA A 75 31.38 -15.73 15.08
CA ALA A 75 32.67 -16.08 14.48
C ALA A 75 32.87 -15.26 13.20
N SER A 76 33.88 -14.43 13.18
CA SER A 76 34.35 -13.76 11.97
C SER A 76 35.62 -14.45 11.50
N ASP A 77 35.73 -14.73 10.22
CA ASP A 77 36.98 -15.21 9.61
C ASP A 77 38.06 -14.11 9.55
N ASP A 78 37.66 -12.87 9.84
CA ASP A 78 38.58 -11.74 9.92
C ASP A 78 39.10 -11.58 11.35
N THR A 79 40.37 -11.95 11.56
CA THR A 79 41.07 -11.83 12.84
C THR A 79 41.21 -10.40 13.36
N ALA A 80 40.89 -9.40 12.53
CA ALA A 80 40.91 -7.98 12.91
C ALA A 80 39.64 -7.54 13.65
N ILE A 81 38.55 -8.30 13.63
CA ILE A 81 37.28 -7.98 14.30
C ILE A 81 37.17 -8.75 15.61
N SER A 82 37.89 -8.32 16.62
CA SER A 82 37.90 -8.97 17.95
C SER A 82 36.85 -8.40 18.92
N LEU A 83 35.82 -7.70 18.44
CA LEU A 83 34.86 -6.95 19.27
C LEU A 83 33.47 -7.58 19.38
N SER A 84 33.30 -8.85 19.02
CA SER A 84 32.02 -9.52 19.23
C SER A 84 31.80 -9.81 20.72
N VAL A 85 30.62 -9.44 21.20
CA VAL A 85 30.22 -9.66 22.59
C VAL A 85 29.68 -11.09 22.76
N SER A 86 30.14 -11.76 23.83
CA SER A 86 29.62 -13.06 24.22
C SER A 86 28.21 -12.90 24.83
N ARG A 87 27.28 -13.75 24.43
CA ARG A 87 25.90 -13.78 24.96
C ARG A 87 25.36 -15.21 25.02
N SER A 88 24.26 -15.44 25.71
CA SER A 88 23.64 -16.76 25.75
C SER A 88 23.01 -17.14 24.39
N LEU A 89 22.96 -18.44 24.10
CA LEU A 89 22.26 -18.94 22.92
C LEU A 89 20.76 -18.61 22.97
N GLN A 90 20.14 -18.63 24.16
CA GLN A 90 18.78 -18.16 24.37
C GLN A 90 18.58 -16.73 23.87
N SER A 91 19.46 -15.81 24.30
CA SER A 91 19.42 -14.42 23.85
C SER A 91 19.57 -14.28 22.34
N LYS A 92 20.31 -15.18 21.68
CA LYS A 92 20.46 -15.20 20.24
C LYS A 92 19.19 -15.70 19.53
N ILE A 93 18.55 -16.74 20.05
CA ILE A 93 17.32 -17.30 19.50
C ILE A 93 16.15 -16.31 19.68
N ASP A 94 16.08 -15.64 20.82
CA ASP A 94 15.04 -14.65 21.15
C ASP A 94 15.07 -13.38 20.24
N GLU A 95 16.06 -13.26 19.36
CA GLU A 95 16.04 -12.20 18.33
C GLU A 95 14.93 -12.41 17.29
N THR A 96 14.54 -13.66 17.05
CA THR A 96 13.47 -14.02 16.11
C THR A 96 12.31 -14.61 16.91
N VAL A 97 11.19 -13.92 16.92
CA VAL A 97 9.98 -14.35 17.63
C VAL A 97 8.93 -14.73 16.59
N SER A 98 8.38 -15.91 16.70
CA SER A 98 7.39 -16.45 15.76
C SER A 98 6.01 -16.52 16.39
N VAL A 99 4.94 -16.44 15.58
CA VAL A 99 3.57 -16.72 16.05
C VAL A 99 3.43 -18.16 16.60
N ALA A 100 4.27 -19.09 16.14
CA ALA A 100 4.31 -20.47 16.63
C ALA A 100 4.77 -20.55 18.09
N ASP A 101 5.60 -19.61 18.55
CA ASP A 101 6.05 -19.54 19.97
C ASP A 101 4.88 -19.22 20.91
N PHE A 102 3.79 -18.69 20.38
CA PHE A 102 2.54 -18.40 21.10
C PHE A 102 1.44 -19.42 20.82
N GLY A 103 1.77 -20.51 20.12
CA GLY A 103 0.84 -21.62 19.87
C GLY A 103 0.02 -21.50 18.60
N ALA A 104 0.35 -20.60 17.66
CA ALA A 104 -0.31 -20.55 16.38
C ALA A 104 0.08 -21.78 15.53
N VAL A 105 -0.92 -22.40 14.90
CA VAL A 105 -0.76 -23.59 14.06
C VAL A 105 -1.18 -23.26 12.63
N GLY A 106 -0.25 -23.35 11.67
CA GLY A 106 -0.48 -23.02 10.27
C GLY A 106 -1.09 -24.17 9.45
N ASP A 107 -2.13 -24.84 9.97
CA ASP A 107 -2.77 -26.02 9.37
C ASP A 107 -4.06 -25.68 8.57
N GLY A 108 -4.48 -24.41 8.54
CA GLY A 108 -5.69 -23.94 7.88
C GLY A 108 -7.00 -24.31 8.58
N SER A 109 -6.95 -24.96 9.76
CA SER A 109 -8.13 -25.45 10.47
C SER A 109 -8.19 -25.02 11.95
N THR A 110 -7.05 -24.87 12.59
CA THR A 110 -6.95 -24.43 13.98
C THR A 110 -7.08 -22.91 14.08
N ASP A 111 -7.96 -22.44 14.98
CA ASP A 111 -8.11 -21.01 15.22
C ASP A 111 -6.86 -20.41 15.87
N CYS A 112 -6.32 -19.37 15.26
CA CYS A 112 -5.09 -18.73 15.68
C CYS A 112 -5.28 -17.35 16.34
N VAL A 113 -6.52 -16.87 16.51
CA VAL A 113 -6.81 -15.54 17.11
C VAL A 113 -6.11 -15.35 18.44
N SER A 114 -6.30 -16.30 19.38
CA SER A 114 -5.72 -16.20 20.72
C SER A 114 -4.19 -16.18 20.73
N ALA A 115 -3.56 -16.96 19.86
CA ALA A 115 -2.10 -16.99 19.74
C ALA A 115 -1.54 -15.64 19.23
N PHE A 116 -2.16 -15.06 18.20
CA PHE A 116 -1.77 -13.75 17.68
C PHE A 116 -2.03 -12.63 18.70
N GLU A 117 -3.18 -12.63 19.38
CA GLU A 117 -3.49 -11.63 20.43
C GLU A 117 -2.49 -11.70 21.59
N THR A 118 -2.07 -12.90 21.98
CA THR A 118 -1.03 -13.08 22.99
C THR A 118 0.30 -12.53 22.51
N ALA A 119 0.72 -12.87 21.29
CA ALA A 119 1.93 -12.33 20.68
C ALA A 119 1.90 -10.79 20.61
N PHE A 120 0.77 -10.21 20.19
CA PHE A 120 0.60 -8.75 20.13
C PHE A 120 0.67 -8.09 21.51
N THR A 121 0.13 -8.73 22.52
CA THR A 121 0.18 -8.20 23.88
C THR A 121 1.61 -8.18 24.41
N GLU A 122 2.35 -9.26 24.22
CA GLU A 122 3.73 -9.35 24.72
C GLU A 122 4.71 -8.48 23.92
N LEU A 123 4.57 -8.43 22.60
CA LEU A 123 5.56 -7.77 21.74
C LEU A 123 5.28 -6.29 21.47
N PHE A 124 4.00 -5.87 21.50
CA PHE A 124 3.64 -4.53 21.05
C PHE A 124 2.84 -3.72 22.08
N ARG A 125 1.91 -4.32 22.83
CA ARG A 125 1.09 -3.60 23.82
C ARG A 125 1.86 -3.33 25.10
N ASN A 126 2.58 -4.33 25.59
CA ASN A 126 3.38 -4.23 26.82
C ASN A 126 4.81 -3.74 26.58
N ALA A 127 5.27 -3.77 25.34
CA ALA A 127 6.62 -3.38 24.99
C ALA A 127 6.75 -1.86 24.85
N ASN A 128 7.83 -1.33 25.39
CA ASN A 128 8.29 0.03 25.08
C ASN A 128 8.75 0.07 23.61
N ASP A 129 8.59 1.20 22.92
CA ASP A 129 8.93 1.37 21.51
C ASP A 129 10.36 0.94 21.13
N ASN A 130 11.31 1.04 22.08
CA ASN A 130 12.69 0.61 21.88
C ASN A 130 12.88 -0.92 21.91
N TYR A 131 11.86 -1.68 22.33
CA TYR A 131 11.95 -3.14 22.53
C TYR A 131 10.97 -3.93 21.66
N LYS A 132 10.25 -3.27 20.77
CA LYS A 132 9.38 -3.96 19.81
C LYS A 132 10.19 -4.86 18.90
N LYS A 133 9.73 -6.08 18.71
CA LYS A 133 10.37 -7.08 17.86
C LYS A 133 9.52 -7.38 16.63
N THR A 134 10.15 -7.86 15.59
CA THR A 134 9.42 -8.40 14.44
C THR A 134 8.78 -9.75 14.81
N LEU A 135 7.48 -9.86 14.61
CA LEU A 135 6.75 -11.11 14.71
C LEU A 135 6.81 -11.86 13.38
N LEU A 136 7.52 -12.98 13.36
CA LEU A 136 7.62 -13.84 12.19
C LEU A 136 6.37 -14.71 12.05
N ILE A 137 5.86 -14.81 10.84
CA ILE A 137 4.77 -15.70 10.46
C ILE A 137 5.37 -16.76 9.53
N PRO A 138 5.65 -17.98 10.03
CA PRO A 138 6.16 -19.08 9.20
C PRO A 138 5.18 -19.47 8.09
N ASN A 139 5.68 -20.22 7.10
CA ASN A 139 4.80 -20.76 6.07
C ASN A 139 3.74 -21.68 6.69
N GLY A 140 2.51 -21.47 6.29
CA GLY A 140 1.31 -22.15 6.79
C GLY A 140 0.08 -21.31 6.53
N GLU A 141 -1.11 -21.89 6.65
CA GLU A 141 -2.37 -21.17 6.58
C GLU A 141 -2.92 -21.03 8.01
N TYR A 142 -3.01 -19.80 8.51
CA TYR A 142 -3.47 -19.46 9.85
C TYR A 142 -4.92 -18.99 9.79
N LEU A 143 -5.83 -19.79 10.37
CA LEU A 143 -7.26 -19.50 10.37
C LEU A 143 -7.62 -18.52 11.49
N PHE A 144 -8.47 -17.55 11.19
CA PHE A 144 -9.05 -16.60 12.15
C PHE A 144 -10.58 -16.74 12.15
N THR A 145 -11.15 -17.17 13.27
CA THR A 145 -12.61 -17.36 13.43
C THR A 145 -13.32 -16.14 14.00
N SER A 146 -12.58 -15.09 14.37
CA SER A 146 -13.09 -13.79 14.79
C SER A 146 -12.15 -12.67 14.33
N ASP A 147 -12.56 -11.42 14.54
CA ASP A 147 -11.74 -10.26 14.21
C ASP A 147 -10.41 -10.27 14.96
N LEU A 148 -9.36 -9.83 14.28
CA LEU A 148 -8.02 -9.70 14.85
C LEU A 148 -7.70 -8.22 15.11
N ALA A 149 -7.32 -7.89 16.35
CA ALA A 149 -7.00 -6.52 16.75
C ALA A 149 -5.48 -6.27 16.76
N VAL A 150 -4.97 -5.67 15.69
CA VAL A 150 -3.54 -5.37 15.51
C VAL A 150 -3.18 -4.05 16.20
N PRO A 151 -2.26 -4.02 17.17
CA PRO A 151 -1.88 -2.81 17.89
C PRO A 151 -0.96 -1.89 17.08
N SER A 152 -0.96 -0.61 17.43
CA SER A 152 -0.02 0.39 16.92
C SER A 152 1.43 -0.08 17.06
N GLY A 153 2.23 0.14 16.03
CA GLY A 153 3.64 -0.23 15.98
C GLY A 153 3.90 -1.72 15.78
N ALA A 154 2.90 -2.49 15.35
CA ALA A 154 3.08 -3.91 15.04
C ALA A 154 3.96 -4.09 13.80
N ILE A 155 4.96 -4.98 13.93
CA ILE A 155 5.88 -5.36 12.86
C ILE A 155 5.65 -6.83 12.54
N LEU A 156 4.94 -7.11 11.44
CA LEU A 156 4.58 -8.46 11.00
C LEU A 156 5.35 -8.83 9.74
N ARG A 157 6.00 -9.97 9.75
CA ARG A 157 6.77 -10.44 8.61
C ARG A 157 6.48 -11.91 8.31
N GLY A 158 5.97 -12.20 7.12
CA GLY A 158 5.86 -13.56 6.62
C GLY A 158 7.20 -14.13 6.18
N GLU A 159 7.36 -15.42 6.33
CA GLU A 159 8.53 -16.13 5.80
C GLU A 159 8.57 -16.04 4.27
N THR A 160 7.43 -16.27 3.60
CA THR A 160 7.25 -16.01 2.17
C THR A 160 5.85 -15.46 1.90
N GLN A 161 5.73 -14.59 0.89
CA GLN A 161 4.44 -13.99 0.54
C GLN A 161 3.34 -15.03 0.26
N ARG A 162 3.69 -16.11 -0.44
CA ARG A 162 2.72 -17.14 -0.85
C ARG A 162 2.52 -18.23 0.20
N GLY A 163 3.49 -18.45 1.04
CA GLY A 163 3.47 -19.54 2.02
C GLY A 163 2.90 -19.12 3.37
N ALA A 164 3.13 -17.91 3.83
CA ALA A 164 2.58 -17.38 5.08
C ALA A 164 1.20 -16.77 4.79
N VAL A 165 0.12 -17.47 5.13
CA VAL A 165 -1.25 -17.09 4.76
C VAL A 165 -2.09 -16.83 6.01
N LEU A 166 -2.60 -15.62 6.18
CA LEU A 166 -3.60 -15.26 7.18
C LEU A 166 -5.00 -15.40 6.57
N ASN A 167 -5.71 -16.46 6.91
CA ASN A 167 -7.07 -16.72 6.42
C ASN A 167 -8.09 -16.09 7.37
N ILE A 168 -8.52 -14.88 7.05
CA ILE A 168 -9.49 -14.13 7.84
C ILE A 168 -10.95 -14.42 7.44
N GLY A 169 -11.18 -15.04 6.29
CA GLY A 169 -12.52 -15.34 5.80
C GLY A 169 -13.44 -14.11 5.77
N ASN A 170 -14.44 -14.08 6.64
CA ASN A 170 -15.38 -12.96 6.80
C ASN A 170 -15.01 -12.00 7.94
N ASN A 171 -13.96 -12.29 8.71
CA ASN A 171 -13.55 -11.50 9.86
C ASN A 171 -12.61 -10.36 9.43
N ASN A 172 -12.47 -9.35 10.26
CA ASN A 172 -11.66 -8.19 9.94
C ASN A 172 -10.33 -8.20 10.71
N ILE A 173 -9.30 -7.66 10.08
CA ILE A 173 -8.11 -7.19 10.78
C ILE A 173 -8.34 -5.71 11.09
N ARG A 174 -8.51 -5.38 12.37
CA ARG A 174 -8.72 -4.01 12.85
C ARG A 174 -7.45 -3.48 13.47
N VAL A 175 -7.08 -2.26 13.12
CA VAL A 175 -5.94 -1.61 13.75
C VAL A 175 -6.41 -0.86 14.99
N THR A 176 -5.70 -1.05 16.09
CA THR A 176 -6.00 -0.42 17.39
C THR A 176 -4.82 0.43 17.86
N THR A 177 -5.04 1.28 18.85
CA THR A 177 -3.93 1.93 19.55
C THR A 177 -3.08 0.90 20.29
N SER A 178 -1.92 1.31 20.80
CA SER A 178 -1.10 0.45 21.67
C SER A 178 -1.83 -0.02 22.94
N GLN A 179 -2.86 0.74 23.37
CA GLN A 179 -3.69 0.40 24.51
C GLN A 179 -4.95 -0.42 24.15
N GLY A 180 -5.10 -0.77 22.87
CA GLY A 180 -6.23 -1.57 22.38
C GLY A 180 -7.51 -0.77 22.13
N LEU A 181 -7.45 0.57 22.08
CA LEU A 181 -8.61 1.40 21.74
C LEU A 181 -8.94 1.27 20.26
N ASP A 182 -10.21 1.17 19.95
CA ASP A 182 -10.75 1.08 18.59
C ASP A 182 -11.01 2.46 17.97
N LEU A 183 -11.34 2.45 16.69
CA LEU A 183 -11.80 3.62 15.96
C LEU A 183 -13.01 4.25 16.68
N GLY A 184 -12.93 5.55 16.92
CA GLY A 184 -13.90 6.32 17.72
C GLY A 184 -13.31 6.81 19.05
N ASP A 185 -12.35 6.09 19.58
CA ASP A 185 -11.60 6.47 20.79
C ASP A 185 -10.22 7.07 20.46
N PHE A 186 -9.88 7.15 19.17
CA PHE A 186 -8.64 7.76 18.71
C PHE A 186 -8.68 9.29 18.83
N ASN A 187 -7.52 9.86 19.01
CA ASN A 187 -7.26 11.28 18.83
C ASN A 187 -5.90 11.48 18.14
N SER A 188 -5.52 12.71 17.87
CA SER A 188 -4.27 13.01 17.16
C SER A 188 -3.00 12.53 17.86
N THR A 189 -3.06 12.21 19.16
CA THR A 189 -1.91 11.81 19.97
C THR A 189 -1.86 10.31 20.25
N ASN A 190 -2.99 9.59 20.18
CA ASN A 190 -3.05 8.16 20.49
C ASN A 190 -3.46 7.28 19.30
N ARG A 191 -3.55 7.84 18.09
CA ARG A 191 -3.90 7.09 16.86
C ARG A 191 -2.88 5.99 16.55
N PRO A 192 -3.28 4.93 15.83
CA PRO A 192 -2.35 3.90 15.41
C PRO A 192 -1.30 4.44 14.43
N ILE A 193 -0.03 4.13 14.68
CA ILE A 193 1.11 4.56 13.88
C ILE A 193 2.13 3.43 13.71
N ASN A 194 3.02 3.57 12.74
CA ASN A 194 4.21 2.74 12.55
C ASN A 194 3.91 1.24 12.38
N LEU A 195 2.85 0.90 11.65
CA LEU A 195 2.61 -0.48 11.26
C LEU A 195 3.59 -0.86 10.13
N GLN A 196 4.16 -2.04 10.23
CA GLN A 196 5.01 -2.62 9.19
C GLN A 196 4.57 -4.05 8.89
N PHE A 197 3.94 -4.24 7.75
CA PHE A 197 3.50 -5.55 7.28
C PHE A 197 4.31 -5.95 6.07
N SER A 198 4.87 -7.15 6.08
CA SER A 198 5.69 -7.57 4.96
C SER A 198 5.61 -9.07 4.66
N ASN A 199 5.59 -9.37 3.37
CA ASN A 199 5.89 -10.70 2.82
C ASN A 199 4.91 -11.81 3.26
N PHE A 200 3.61 -11.56 3.31
CA PHE A 200 2.58 -12.57 3.59
C PHE A 200 1.29 -12.32 2.79
N THR A 201 0.38 -13.28 2.80
CA THR A 201 -0.92 -13.20 2.15
C THR A 201 -2.02 -13.02 3.20
N ILE A 202 -2.94 -12.09 2.97
CA ILE A 202 -4.23 -12.00 3.65
C ILE A 202 -5.28 -12.61 2.72
N LYS A 203 -5.77 -13.81 3.07
CA LYS A 203 -6.84 -14.52 2.35
C LYS A 203 -8.18 -14.19 2.99
N ARG A 204 -9.13 -13.74 2.19
CA ARG A 204 -10.41 -13.25 2.66
C ARG A 204 -11.58 -13.71 1.80
N THR A 205 -12.78 -13.67 2.35
CA THR A 205 -14.07 -13.74 1.62
C THR A 205 -14.72 -12.35 1.62
N THR A 206 -15.17 -11.88 2.77
CA THR A 206 -15.73 -10.53 2.95
C THR A 206 -14.98 -9.71 4.01
N GLY A 207 -14.08 -10.33 4.76
CA GLY A 207 -13.27 -9.67 5.77
C GLY A 207 -12.39 -8.57 5.18
N GLN A 208 -11.97 -7.62 5.99
CA GLN A 208 -11.24 -6.42 5.55
C GLN A 208 -10.06 -6.13 6.47
N LEU A 209 -8.99 -5.56 5.91
CA LEU A 209 -8.01 -4.83 6.71
C LEU A 209 -8.50 -3.39 6.87
N THR A 210 -8.75 -2.96 8.10
CA THR A 210 -9.28 -1.62 8.39
C THR A 210 -8.17 -0.70 8.90
N LEU A 211 -7.90 0.38 8.14
CA LEU A 211 -6.82 1.35 8.39
C LEU A 211 -7.32 2.74 8.78
N SER A 212 -8.56 2.87 9.25
CA SER A 212 -9.13 4.17 9.60
C SER A 212 -8.28 4.88 10.66
N GLY A 213 -7.86 6.11 10.35
CA GLY A 213 -7.06 6.94 11.27
C GLY A 213 -5.59 6.55 11.44
N VAL A 214 -5.09 5.58 10.70
CA VAL A 214 -3.70 5.12 10.75
C VAL A 214 -2.74 6.16 10.16
N ALA A 215 -1.52 6.25 10.72
CA ALA A 215 -0.45 7.07 10.15
C ALA A 215 0.88 6.33 10.06
N ASP A 216 1.79 6.87 9.22
CA ASP A 216 3.20 6.49 9.15
C ASP A 216 3.40 4.97 9.07
N SER A 217 2.71 4.32 8.13
CA SER A 217 2.64 2.86 8.07
C SER A 217 2.97 2.33 6.68
N GLU A 218 3.58 1.15 6.64
CA GLU A 218 4.09 0.53 5.42
C GLU A 218 3.61 -0.92 5.26
N PHE A 219 3.17 -1.24 4.05
CA PHE A 219 2.79 -2.57 3.60
C PHE A 219 3.68 -2.94 2.41
N ASN A 220 4.59 -3.89 2.60
CA ASN A 220 5.56 -4.28 1.58
C ASN A 220 5.39 -5.75 1.19
N ALA A 221 5.21 -6.02 -0.09
CA ALA A 221 5.02 -7.36 -0.63
C ALA A 221 3.90 -8.15 0.10
N VAL A 222 2.81 -7.48 0.49
CA VAL A 222 1.62 -8.12 1.05
C VAL A 222 0.65 -8.46 -0.07
N LYS A 223 0.14 -9.69 -0.08
CA LYS A 223 -0.89 -10.11 -1.03
C LYS A 223 -2.26 -10.11 -0.36
N PHE A 224 -3.23 -9.46 -0.96
CA PHE A 224 -4.64 -9.49 -0.58
C PHE A 224 -5.40 -10.38 -1.57
N LEU A 225 -5.78 -11.57 -1.14
CA LEU A 225 -6.43 -12.57 -1.97
C LEU A 225 -7.90 -12.71 -1.57
N GLY A 226 -8.79 -12.35 -2.49
CA GLY A 226 -10.25 -12.51 -2.34
C GLY A 226 -10.79 -13.77 -3.00
N GLY A 227 -12.03 -13.69 -3.41
CA GLY A 227 -12.74 -14.75 -4.15
C GLY A 227 -13.67 -14.18 -5.22
N TYR A 228 -13.42 -12.95 -5.67
CA TYR A 228 -14.20 -12.30 -6.71
C TYR A 228 -13.92 -12.92 -8.07
N THR A 229 -14.97 -13.18 -8.83
CA THR A 229 -14.88 -13.64 -10.22
C THR A 229 -15.23 -12.47 -11.13
N LEU A 230 -14.44 -12.30 -12.19
CA LEU A 230 -14.64 -11.21 -13.15
C LEU A 230 -16.06 -11.25 -13.74
N GLY A 231 -16.79 -10.15 -13.58
CA GLY A 231 -18.15 -10.01 -14.03
C GLY A 231 -19.23 -10.35 -13.01
N ASP A 232 -18.87 -10.77 -11.80
CA ASP A 232 -19.82 -10.88 -10.71
C ASP A 232 -20.46 -9.52 -10.40
N THR A 233 -21.77 -9.50 -10.16
CA THR A 233 -22.48 -8.26 -9.87
C THR A 233 -22.04 -7.69 -8.53
N THR A 234 -21.49 -6.50 -8.56
CA THR A 234 -21.01 -5.80 -7.35
C THR A 234 -21.77 -4.49 -7.15
N THR A 235 -22.29 -4.27 -5.96
CA THR A 235 -22.79 -2.96 -5.54
C THR A 235 -21.67 -2.23 -4.81
N ILE A 236 -20.96 -1.33 -5.50
CA ILE A 236 -19.76 -0.65 -5.00
C ILE A 236 -19.97 0.01 -3.63
N ALA A 237 -21.15 0.62 -3.40
CA ALA A 237 -21.44 1.29 -2.13
C ALA A 237 -21.40 0.35 -0.92
N THR A 238 -21.80 -0.91 -1.07
CA THR A 238 -21.94 -1.87 0.03
C THR A 238 -20.90 -2.99 -0.01
N ALA A 239 -20.23 -3.21 -1.14
CA ALA A 239 -19.25 -4.28 -1.27
C ALA A 239 -18.06 -4.08 -0.31
N PRO A 240 -17.62 -5.17 0.36
CA PRO A 240 -16.45 -5.13 1.21
C PRO A 240 -15.17 -5.02 0.38
N ALA A 241 -14.24 -4.19 0.83
CA ALA A 241 -12.94 -4.03 0.21
C ALA A 241 -11.87 -4.91 0.87
N ALA A 242 -10.77 -5.20 0.18
CA ALA A 242 -9.63 -5.86 0.82
C ALA A 242 -8.99 -4.96 1.89
N VAL A 243 -8.81 -3.68 1.56
CA VAL A 243 -8.37 -2.66 2.51
C VAL A 243 -9.43 -1.55 2.56
N PHE A 244 -9.83 -1.19 3.75
CA PHE A 244 -10.89 -0.22 3.99
C PHE A 244 -10.45 0.83 5.01
N TRP A 245 -10.80 2.08 4.79
CA TRP A 245 -10.77 3.12 5.81
C TRP A 245 -11.85 4.17 5.62
N GLN A 246 -12.24 4.76 6.71
CA GLN A 246 -13.29 5.76 6.77
C GLN A 246 -12.83 6.92 7.65
N ASN A 247 -12.95 8.13 7.15
CA ASN A 247 -12.49 9.35 7.82
C ASN A 247 -13.66 10.25 8.24
N ASN A 248 -14.70 9.68 8.81
CA ASN A 248 -15.88 10.42 9.26
C ASN A 248 -15.96 10.60 10.78
N LEU A 249 -15.04 10.00 11.52
CA LEU A 249 -15.05 10.05 12.98
C LEU A 249 -13.91 10.94 13.48
N VAL A 250 -14.26 11.96 14.27
CA VAL A 250 -13.32 12.72 15.13
C VAL A 250 -12.26 13.57 14.40
N GLY A 251 -12.39 13.85 13.10
CA GLY A 251 -11.43 14.69 12.37
C GLY A 251 -10.03 14.06 12.20
N ILE A 252 -9.90 12.74 12.37
CA ILE A 252 -8.63 12.03 12.20
C ILE A 252 -8.57 11.42 10.82
N LYS A 253 -7.57 11.81 10.06
CA LYS A 253 -7.32 11.33 8.70
C LYS A 253 -6.29 10.19 8.69
N THR A 254 -6.42 9.26 7.74
CA THR A 254 -5.35 8.33 7.40
C THR A 254 -4.27 9.08 6.64
N THR A 255 -3.01 8.96 7.03
CA THR A 255 -1.93 9.76 6.44
C THR A 255 -0.60 9.02 6.39
N ASN A 256 0.20 9.29 5.34
CA ASN A 256 1.52 8.71 5.14
C ASN A 256 1.49 7.17 5.23
N VAL A 257 0.64 6.55 4.42
CA VAL A 257 0.52 5.09 4.29
C VAL A 257 1.04 4.68 2.92
N THR A 258 1.98 3.75 2.92
CA THR A 258 2.60 3.25 1.69
C THR A 258 2.31 1.77 1.49
N PHE A 259 1.87 1.43 0.29
CA PHE A 259 1.79 0.06 -0.22
C PHE A 259 2.87 -0.10 -1.30
N GLU A 260 3.84 -0.97 -1.06
CA GLU A 260 4.94 -1.25 -1.99
C GLU A 260 4.93 -2.72 -2.40
N LYS A 261 5.00 -2.99 -3.67
CA LYS A 261 5.01 -4.36 -4.24
C LYS A 261 3.87 -5.26 -3.73
N CYS A 262 2.74 -4.63 -3.38
CA CYS A 262 1.57 -5.36 -2.91
C CYS A 262 0.77 -5.92 -4.09
N VAL A 263 0.14 -7.05 -3.87
CA VAL A 263 -0.70 -7.72 -4.88
C VAL A 263 -2.14 -7.77 -4.37
N PHE A 264 -3.05 -7.18 -5.11
CA PHE A 264 -4.49 -7.24 -4.85
C PHE A 264 -5.15 -8.13 -5.91
N GLN A 265 -5.52 -9.34 -5.52
CA GLN A 265 -6.04 -10.34 -6.45
C GLN A 265 -7.43 -10.82 -6.06
N GLU A 266 -8.33 -10.90 -7.04
CA GLU A 266 -9.69 -11.46 -6.89
C GLU A 266 -10.50 -10.74 -5.80
N ASN A 267 -10.42 -9.42 -5.75
CA ASN A 267 -11.20 -8.60 -4.81
C ASN A 267 -12.28 -7.83 -5.56
N ALA A 268 -13.53 -7.86 -5.09
CA ALA A 268 -14.58 -7.01 -5.67
C ALA A 268 -14.15 -5.54 -5.65
N ILE A 269 -13.65 -5.08 -4.51
CA ILE A 269 -12.96 -3.79 -4.36
C ILE A 269 -11.63 -4.06 -3.65
N SER A 270 -10.52 -3.63 -4.23
CA SER A 270 -9.22 -3.80 -3.59
C SER A 270 -9.00 -2.76 -2.49
N ILE A 271 -9.19 -1.49 -2.79
CA ILE A 271 -9.05 -0.38 -1.84
C ILE A 271 -10.35 0.42 -1.82
N LYS A 272 -10.90 0.66 -0.64
CA LYS A 272 -12.07 1.53 -0.45
C LYS A 272 -11.81 2.56 0.63
N CYS A 273 -11.96 3.82 0.26
CA CYS A 273 -11.83 4.95 1.16
C CYS A 273 -13.11 5.78 1.16
N LEU A 274 -13.65 6.04 2.34
CA LEU A 274 -14.81 6.92 2.53
C LEU A 274 -14.36 8.20 3.25
N GLN A 275 -14.43 9.33 2.53
CA GLN A 275 -14.00 10.65 3.02
C GLN A 275 -15.19 11.57 3.22
N ASN A 276 -15.76 11.60 4.40
CA ASN A 276 -16.94 12.40 4.68
C ASN A 276 -16.65 13.79 5.24
N THR A 277 -15.64 13.94 6.10
CA THR A 277 -15.34 15.20 6.79
C THR A 277 -13.87 15.57 6.82
N VAL A 278 -12.99 14.61 6.61
CA VAL A 278 -11.54 14.77 6.69
C VAL A 278 -10.89 13.99 5.55
N PHE A 279 -9.81 14.51 5.01
CA PHE A 279 -9.12 13.96 3.83
C PHE A 279 -7.91 13.15 4.23
N ASP A 280 -7.69 12.06 3.50
CA ASP A 280 -6.43 11.33 3.57
C ASP A 280 -5.34 12.12 2.88
N THR A 281 -4.15 12.03 3.42
CA THR A 281 -2.98 12.67 2.80
C THR A 281 -1.82 11.69 2.68
N ASP A 282 -1.07 11.81 1.58
CA ASP A 282 0.17 11.06 1.38
C ASP A 282 -0.04 9.53 1.39
N ILE A 283 -1.09 9.07 0.70
CA ILE A 283 -1.31 7.64 0.45
C ILE A 283 -0.55 7.28 -0.82
N ARG A 284 0.31 6.25 -0.75
CA ARG A 284 1.17 5.85 -1.86
C ARG A 284 1.00 4.39 -2.20
N PHE A 285 0.92 4.12 -3.50
CA PHE A 285 1.01 2.78 -4.10
C PHE A 285 2.20 2.79 -5.05
N GLN A 286 3.18 1.93 -4.78
CA GLN A 286 4.41 1.82 -5.57
C GLN A 286 4.62 0.38 -6.00
N ASP A 287 4.82 0.14 -7.30
CA ASP A 287 5.03 -1.20 -7.87
C ASP A 287 3.94 -2.22 -7.46
N CYS A 288 2.69 -1.78 -7.32
CA CYS A 288 1.58 -2.65 -6.91
C CYS A 288 0.85 -3.25 -8.11
N GLU A 289 0.33 -4.48 -7.92
CA GLU A 289 -0.48 -5.18 -8.91
C GLU A 289 -1.93 -5.30 -8.43
N PHE A 290 -2.87 -4.90 -9.29
CA PHE A 290 -4.30 -5.06 -9.09
C PHE A 290 -4.84 -5.97 -10.17
N PHE A 291 -5.30 -7.15 -9.79
CA PHE A 291 -5.65 -8.21 -10.72
C PHE A 291 -7.00 -8.84 -10.41
N VAL A 292 -7.89 -8.92 -11.39
CA VAL A 292 -9.26 -9.43 -11.27
C VAL A 292 -10.06 -8.72 -10.18
N SER A 293 -10.59 -7.55 -10.49
CA SER A 293 -11.44 -6.77 -9.58
C SER A 293 -12.65 -6.20 -10.32
N ASP A 294 -13.70 -5.87 -9.58
CA ASP A 294 -14.75 -4.99 -10.10
C ASP A 294 -14.21 -3.56 -10.22
N THR A 295 -13.75 -3.02 -9.11
CA THR A 295 -13.09 -1.71 -9.04
C THR A 295 -11.83 -1.83 -8.17
N ALA A 296 -10.67 -1.44 -8.71
CA ALA A 296 -9.43 -1.61 -7.95
C ALA A 296 -9.34 -0.60 -6.80
N ILE A 297 -9.43 0.69 -7.07
CA ILE A 297 -9.36 1.74 -6.05
C ILE A 297 -10.60 2.61 -6.11
N TYR A 298 -11.35 2.68 -5.00
CA TYR A 298 -12.57 3.47 -4.87
C TYR A 298 -12.47 4.47 -3.73
N VAL A 299 -12.52 5.74 -4.06
CA VAL A 299 -12.52 6.87 -3.12
C VAL A 299 -13.85 7.60 -3.22
N GLU A 300 -14.63 7.61 -2.15
CA GLU A 300 -15.94 8.26 -2.09
C GLU A 300 -15.96 9.33 -0.99
N GLY A 301 -16.64 10.44 -1.25
CA GLY A 301 -16.87 11.47 -0.25
C GLY A 301 -17.37 12.76 -0.86
N VAL A 302 -17.64 13.74 0.00
CA VAL A 302 -18.10 15.10 -0.36
C VAL A 302 -16.98 16.13 -0.24
N ALA A 303 -15.80 15.67 0.03
CA ALA A 303 -14.71 16.53 0.40
C ALA A 303 -14.01 17.15 -0.82
N THR A 304 -13.77 18.45 -0.76
CA THR A 304 -13.20 19.26 -1.84
C THR A 304 -11.73 19.59 -1.62
N GLN A 305 -11.05 19.07 -0.60
CA GLN A 305 -9.67 19.42 -0.24
C GLN A 305 -8.67 18.28 -0.45
N GLY A 306 -7.44 18.69 -0.75
CA GLY A 306 -6.37 17.88 -1.33
C GLY A 306 -5.96 16.59 -0.62
N ASN A 307 -6.03 15.53 -1.38
CA ASN A 307 -5.40 14.26 -1.06
C ASN A 307 -4.17 14.13 -1.94
N ARG A 308 -3.02 14.06 -1.42
CA ARG A 308 -1.83 13.79 -2.22
C ARG A 308 -1.65 12.27 -2.38
N TRP A 309 -2.59 11.64 -3.08
CA TRP A 309 -2.45 10.23 -3.43
C TRP A 309 -1.45 10.07 -4.58
N GLN A 310 -0.62 9.06 -4.50
CA GLN A 310 0.38 8.74 -5.50
C GLN A 310 0.27 7.26 -5.88
N ILE A 311 0.07 6.99 -7.16
CA ILE A 311 -0.04 5.65 -7.73
C ILE A 311 1.03 5.56 -8.80
N ASN A 312 2.18 4.98 -8.46
CA ASN A 312 3.36 4.96 -9.29
C ASN A 312 3.72 3.53 -9.69
N ASP A 313 4.05 3.34 -10.97
CA ASP A 313 4.55 2.07 -11.49
C ASP A 313 3.61 0.88 -11.22
N CYS A 314 2.30 1.12 -11.09
CA CYS A 314 1.31 0.09 -10.77
C CYS A 314 0.74 -0.57 -12.03
N GLU A 315 0.37 -1.85 -11.93
CA GLU A 315 -0.30 -2.60 -12.98
C GLU A 315 -1.75 -2.89 -12.58
N PHE A 316 -2.69 -2.57 -13.49
CA PHE A 316 -4.11 -2.86 -13.36
C PHE A 316 -4.51 -3.81 -14.48
N GLN A 317 -4.92 -5.03 -14.14
CA GLN A 317 -5.25 -6.06 -15.10
C GLN A 317 -6.60 -6.71 -14.80
N GLU A 318 -7.42 -6.89 -15.84
CA GLU A 318 -8.74 -7.53 -15.73
C GLU A 318 -9.64 -6.84 -14.67
N ILE A 319 -9.77 -5.52 -14.79
CA ILE A 319 -10.67 -4.74 -13.94
C ILE A 319 -11.99 -4.50 -14.68
N TYR A 320 -13.08 -4.98 -14.11
CA TYR A 320 -14.39 -4.95 -14.77
C TYR A 320 -14.92 -3.53 -15.01
N ASN A 321 -14.87 -2.67 -13.98
CA ASN A 321 -15.30 -1.28 -14.06
C ASN A 321 -14.12 -0.31 -14.14
N GLN A 322 -13.60 0.19 -13.01
CA GLN A 322 -12.55 1.20 -12.98
C GLN A 322 -11.30 0.72 -12.22
N ALA A 323 -10.13 1.02 -12.78
CA ALA A 323 -8.88 0.90 -12.05
C ALA A 323 -8.82 1.91 -10.88
N PHE A 324 -9.24 3.13 -11.13
CA PHE A 324 -9.34 4.18 -10.12
C PHE A 324 -10.64 4.94 -10.29
N ARG A 325 -11.43 5.00 -9.25
CA ARG A 325 -12.66 5.81 -9.20
C ARG A 325 -12.62 6.69 -7.97
N SER A 326 -12.70 7.98 -8.17
CA SER A 326 -12.74 8.93 -7.07
C SER A 326 -13.82 9.97 -7.27
N THR A 327 -14.66 10.17 -6.26
CA THR A 327 -15.66 11.24 -6.20
C THR A 327 -15.25 12.34 -5.23
N ALA A 328 -14.12 12.20 -4.56
CA ALA A 328 -13.62 13.14 -3.56
C ALA A 328 -12.11 13.28 -3.60
N GLY A 329 -11.60 14.44 -3.19
CA GLY A 329 -10.18 14.71 -3.05
C GLY A 329 -9.53 15.41 -4.25
N GLN A 330 -8.32 15.91 -4.05
CA GLN A 330 -7.55 16.68 -5.03
C GLN A 330 -6.09 16.24 -5.03
N GLY A 331 -5.40 16.46 -6.16
CA GLY A 331 -3.96 16.27 -6.26
C GLY A 331 -3.53 14.79 -6.30
N THR A 332 -4.37 13.91 -6.85
CA THR A 332 -3.97 12.52 -7.13
C THR A 332 -3.04 12.47 -8.33
N LEU A 333 -1.88 11.84 -8.16
CA LEU A 333 -0.94 11.55 -9.23
C LEU A 333 -0.98 10.06 -9.55
N ILE A 334 -1.28 9.71 -10.80
CA ILE A 334 -1.12 8.36 -11.34
C ILE A 334 -0.02 8.42 -12.38
N GLN A 335 1.10 7.76 -12.13
CA GLN A 335 2.28 7.85 -12.97
C GLN A 335 2.81 6.48 -13.37
N ARG A 336 3.16 6.30 -14.63
CA ARG A 336 3.69 5.07 -15.23
C ARG A 336 2.85 3.82 -14.93
N ALA A 337 1.54 4.01 -14.78
CA ALA A 337 0.61 2.91 -14.57
C ALA A 337 0.31 2.20 -15.90
N LYS A 338 0.18 0.87 -15.83
CA LYS A 338 -0.20 0.04 -16.96
C LYS A 338 -1.63 -0.48 -16.75
N PHE A 339 -2.46 -0.30 -17.77
CA PHE A 339 -3.85 -0.74 -17.76
C PHE A 339 -4.06 -1.81 -18.84
N SER A 340 -4.39 -3.03 -18.43
CA SER A 340 -4.65 -4.16 -19.32
C SER A 340 -6.05 -4.71 -19.08
N ASN A 341 -6.91 -4.70 -20.09
CA ASN A 341 -8.29 -5.15 -20.01
C ASN A 341 -9.09 -4.49 -18.85
N VAL A 342 -9.05 -3.17 -18.78
CA VAL A 342 -9.71 -2.37 -17.74
C VAL A 342 -10.94 -1.67 -18.32
N GLY A 343 -12.04 -1.61 -17.53
CA GLY A 343 -13.29 -0.94 -17.92
C GLY A 343 -13.99 -1.60 -19.09
N ASN A 344 -13.89 -2.90 -19.22
CA ASN A 344 -14.35 -3.62 -20.39
C ASN A 344 -15.66 -4.38 -20.13
N GLY A 345 -16.47 -3.91 -19.18
CA GLY A 345 -17.79 -4.47 -18.82
C GLY A 345 -18.27 -5.63 -19.69
N LEU A 346 -17.53 -6.74 -19.74
CA LEU A 346 -17.75 -7.94 -20.54
C LEU A 346 -18.35 -7.69 -21.93
N GLY A 347 -17.68 -6.85 -22.73
CA GLY A 347 -18.00 -6.72 -24.16
C GLY A 347 -19.20 -5.85 -24.51
N ASN A 348 -19.74 -5.09 -23.57
CA ASN A 348 -20.79 -4.13 -23.87
C ASN A 348 -20.18 -2.76 -24.21
N SER A 349 -19.66 -2.64 -25.41
CA SER A 349 -19.05 -1.42 -25.99
C SER A 349 -20.02 -0.22 -26.08
N ALA A 350 -21.23 -0.36 -25.60
CA ALA A 350 -22.28 0.67 -25.66
C ALA A 350 -22.51 1.40 -24.34
N ASN A 351 -21.82 1.04 -23.25
CA ASN A 351 -21.99 1.76 -21.99
C ASN A 351 -21.04 2.97 -21.95
N PRO A 352 -21.54 4.20 -22.02
CA PRO A 352 -20.69 5.40 -21.98
C PRO A 352 -19.99 5.60 -20.62
N ASN A 353 -20.20 4.73 -19.64
CA ASN A 353 -19.63 4.79 -18.30
C ASN A 353 -18.41 3.87 -18.12
N ASP A 354 -17.93 3.21 -19.16
CA ASP A 354 -16.77 2.30 -19.09
C ASP A 354 -15.44 3.05 -19.14
N TYR A 355 -15.16 3.78 -18.10
CA TYR A 355 -13.88 4.49 -17.96
C TYR A 355 -12.86 3.68 -17.17
N MET A 356 -11.58 3.69 -17.59
CA MET A 356 -10.50 3.09 -16.79
C MET A 356 -10.23 3.88 -15.52
N VAL A 357 -10.28 5.19 -15.62
CA VAL A 357 -10.08 6.13 -14.51
C VAL A 357 -11.22 7.13 -14.48
N TYR A 358 -11.81 7.32 -13.31
CA TYR A 358 -12.88 8.29 -13.10
C TYR A 358 -12.49 9.27 -11.99
N PHE A 359 -12.42 10.54 -12.33
CA PHE A 359 -12.34 11.63 -11.37
C PHE A 359 -13.68 12.39 -11.37
N GLY A 360 -14.33 12.45 -10.22
CA GLY A 360 -15.53 13.26 -10.03
C GLY A 360 -15.23 14.76 -9.99
N GLU A 361 -15.84 15.48 -9.08
CA GLU A 361 -15.63 16.93 -8.89
C GLU A 361 -14.29 17.23 -8.22
N MET A 362 -13.18 17.03 -8.90
CA MET A 362 -11.83 17.07 -8.32
C MET A 362 -10.87 17.92 -9.14
N ILE A 363 -10.01 18.65 -8.47
CA ILE A 363 -9.02 19.55 -9.08
C ILE A 363 -7.59 19.01 -8.88
N GLY A 364 -6.70 19.23 -9.84
CA GLY A 364 -5.28 18.96 -9.74
C GLY A 364 -4.92 17.47 -9.75
N ASN A 365 -5.77 16.64 -10.34
CA ASN A 365 -5.45 15.22 -10.57
C ASN A 365 -4.67 15.09 -11.88
N VAL A 366 -3.65 14.25 -11.90
CA VAL A 366 -2.72 14.12 -13.02
C VAL A 366 -2.46 12.65 -13.33
N LEU A 367 -2.52 12.30 -14.62
CA LEU A 367 -2.02 11.04 -15.15
C LEU A 367 -0.80 11.32 -16.03
N VAL A 368 0.32 10.61 -15.77
CA VAL A 368 1.59 10.82 -16.51
C VAL A 368 2.15 9.47 -16.93
N ASP A 369 2.61 9.39 -18.18
CA ASP A 369 3.32 8.22 -18.73
C ASP A 369 2.60 6.88 -18.54
N CYS A 370 1.27 6.89 -18.52
CA CYS A 370 0.48 5.69 -18.40
C CYS A 370 0.30 4.98 -19.74
N SER A 371 0.15 3.65 -19.74
CA SER A 371 -0.09 2.85 -20.93
C SER A 371 -1.38 2.03 -20.83
N SER A 372 -2.04 1.77 -21.97
CA SER A 372 -3.24 0.94 -22.02
C SER A 372 -3.26 0.08 -23.29
N ASP A 373 -3.76 -1.12 -23.20
CA ASP A 373 -4.04 -2.01 -24.34
C ASP A 373 -5.42 -1.78 -24.98
N ARG A 374 -6.23 -0.89 -24.40
CA ARG A 374 -7.58 -0.61 -24.86
C ARG A 374 -7.60 0.18 -26.15
N GLN A 375 -8.22 -0.36 -27.21
CA GLN A 375 -8.32 0.28 -28.53
C GLN A 375 -9.56 1.17 -28.71
N GLN A 376 -10.50 1.19 -27.75
CA GLN A 376 -11.78 1.89 -27.89
C GLN A 376 -11.91 3.12 -27.00
N ALA A 377 -12.83 3.98 -27.39
CA ALA A 377 -13.07 5.32 -26.87
C ALA A 377 -13.32 5.38 -25.36
N ALA A 378 -13.01 6.54 -24.76
CA ALA A 378 -13.26 6.93 -23.37
C ALA A 378 -12.47 6.16 -22.33
N THR A 379 -11.18 6.37 -22.33
CA THR A 379 -10.29 5.86 -21.28
C THR A 379 -10.47 6.57 -19.94
N ILE A 380 -10.91 7.84 -19.96
CA ILE A 380 -10.99 8.68 -18.78
C ILE A 380 -12.25 9.55 -18.82
N SER A 381 -12.98 9.59 -17.72
CA SER A 381 -14.06 10.54 -17.50
C SER A 381 -13.70 11.54 -16.44
N VAL A 382 -13.89 12.80 -16.78
CA VAL A 382 -13.81 13.92 -15.85
C VAL A 382 -15.16 14.60 -15.87
N SER A 383 -15.79 14.81 -14.70
CA SER A 383 -17.06 15.55 -14.66
C SER A 383 -16.81 17.00 -15.13
N THR A 384 -17.87 17.67 -15.60
CA THR A 384 -17.77 19.04 -16.09
C THR A 384 -17.27 20.06 -15.06
N ALA A 385 -17.28 19.71 -13.79
CA ALA A 385 -16.76 20.52 -12.69
C ALA A 385 -15.33 20.16 -12.28
N ALA A 386 -14.78 19.06 -12.78
CA ALA A 386 -13.46 18.58 -12.39
C ALA A 386 -12.44 18.86 -13.48
N PHE A 387 -11.39 19.53 -13.13
CA PHE A 387 -10.29 19.84 -14.01
C PHE A 387 -9.09 19.00 -13.64
N SER A 388 -8.80 18.01 -14.48
CA SER A 388 -7.60 17.18 -14.36
C SER A 388 -6.82 17.31 -15.65
N GLU A 389 -5.53 17.39 -15.52
CA GLU A 389 -4.68 17.13 -16.67
C GLU A 389 -4.75 15.63 -16.96
N VAL A 390 -5.26 15.30 -18.14
CA VAL A 390 -5.53 13.91 -18.50
C VAL A 390 -4.55 13.49 -19.57
N TYR A 391 -3.73 12.53 -19.20
CA TYR A 391 -2.70 12.01 -20.07
C TYR A 391 -2.96 10.55 -20.35
N ASN A 392 -3.08 10.20 -21.58
CA ASN A 392 -3.09 8.89 -22.16
C ASN A 392 -4.37 8.36 -22.78
N SER A 393 -4.17 7.48 -23.65
CA SER A 393 -5.20 6.78 -24.36
C SER A 393 -4.82 5.39 -24.76
N ALA A 394 -5.79 4.74 -25.20
CA ALA A 394 -5.89 3.45 -25.83
C ALA A 394 -4.66 3.07 -26.68
N GLY A 395 -3.87 2.13 -26.17
CA GLY A 395 -2.87 1.40 -26.94
C GLY A 395 -1.57 2.15 -27.29
N VAL A 396 -1.33 3.30 -26.70
CA VAL A 396 -0.10 4.08 -26.96
C VAL A 396 0.60 4.39 -25.66
N THR A 397 1.86 4.01 -25.53
CA THR A 397 2.74 4.49 -24.46
C THR A 397 3.07 5.95 -24.75
N LEU A 398 2.63 6.86 -23.88
CA LEU A 398 2.94 8.27 -23.99
C LEU A 398 4.04 8.60 -23.00
N VAL A 399 5.17 8.98 -23.54
CA VAL A 399 6.29 9.53 -22.79
C VAL A 399 6.19 11.03 -22.92
N ASP A 400 6.03 11.74 -21.82
CA ASP A 400 6.06 13.22 -21.71
C ASP A 400 5.02 13.98 -22.53
N LYS A 401 3.85 13.38 -22.83
CA LYS A 401 2.81 14.07 -23.62
C LYS A 401 1.42 13.85 -23.08
N ASN A 402 0.67 14.93 -23.06
CA ASN A 402 -0.76 14.93 -22.77
C ASN A 402 -1.52 14.33 -23.95
N TYR A 403 -2.61 13.64 -23.67
CA TYR A 403 -3.42 13.05 -24.69
C TYR A 403 -4.90 13.07 -24.32
N ALA A 404 -5.74 13.43 -25.26
CA ALA A 404 -7.17 13.39 -25.10
C ALA A 404 -7.85 12.85 -26.37
N LEU A 405 -8.98 12.22 -26.20
CA LEU A 405 -9.88 11.88 -27.30
C LEU A 405 -10.70 13.12 -27.69
N ILE A 406 -10.80 13.34 -28.98
CA ILE A 406 -11.56 14.45 -29.55
C ILE A 406 -12.82 13.90 -30.20
N TYR A 407 -13.95 14.33 -29.69
CA TYR A 407 -15.26 13.97 -30.22
C TYR A 407 -15.82 15.06 -31.11
N LEU A 408 -16.79 14.70 -31.93
CA LEU A 408 -17.60 15.70 -32.65
C LEU A 408 -18.30 16.59 -31.61
N SER A 409 -18.10 17.90 -31.75
CA SER A 409 -18.73 18.89 -30.88
C SER A 409 -19.00 20.17 -31.63
N ASP A 410 -20.27 20.51 -31.77
CA ASP A 410 -20.70 21.79 -32.34
C ASP A 410 -20.61 22.96 -31.35
N SER A 411 -20.34 22.64 -30.08
CA SER A 411 -20.07 23.60 -29.00
C SER A 411 -18.71 23.34 -28.40
N PHE A 412 -18.17 24.31 -27.67
CA PHE A 412 -16.89 24.13 -27.00
C PHE A 412 -16.98 23.09 -25.89
N ALA A 413 -16.23 22.01 -26.03
CA ALA A 413 -16.11 20.93 -25.05
C ALA A 413 -14.81 21.07 -24.23
N PRO A 414 -14.78 20.70 -22.96
CA PRO A 414 -13.57 20.76 -22.15
C PRO A 414 -12.45 19.88 -22.71
N LEU A 415 -11.22 20.38 -22.72
CA LEU A 415 -10.03 19.64 -23.11
C LEU A 415 -9.05 19.49 -21.94
N ALA A 416 -8.72 20.61 -21.30
CA ALA A 416 -7.78 20.63 -20.17
C ALA A 416 -8.06 21.81 -19.24
N ALA A 417 -7.61 21.67 -17.99
CA ALA A 417 -7.50 22.79 -17.06
C ALA A 417 -6.03 23.07 -16.80
N LEU A 418 -5.68 24.32 -16.86
CA LEU A 418 -4.33 24.82 -16.74
C LEU A 418 -4.22 25.74 -15.54
N SER A 419 -3.05 25.78 -14.91
CA SER A 419 -2.81 26.71 -13.80
C SER A 419 -2.86 28.16 -14.29
N ALA A 420 -3.67 28.97 -13.65
CA ALA A 420 -3.74 30.41 -13.92
C ALA A 420 -2.65 31.22 -13.21
N GLN A 421 -1.75 30.57 -12.49
CA GLN A 421 -0.63 31.24 -11.79
C GLN A 421 0.48 31.70 -12.75
N ASN A 422 0.48 31.18 -13.96
CA ASN A 422 1.49 31.54 -14.98
C ASN A 422 0.94 32.59 -15.94
N LYS A 423 1.74 33.59 -16.25
CA LYS A 423 1.33 34.67 -17.15
C LYS A 423 1.09 34.23 -18.58
N PHE A 424 1.76 33.17 -19.02
CA PHE A 424 1.46 32.53 -20.28
C PHE A 424 1.73 31.04 -20.25
N THR A 425 1.02 30.32 -21.07
CA THR A 425 1.17 28.87 -21.24
C THR A 425 1.27 28.55 -22.71
N VAL A 426 2.25 27.75 -23.08
CA VAL A 426 2.46 27.31 -24.48
C VAL A 426 2.09 25.83 -24.56
N ILE A 427 1.23 25.50 -25.51
CA ILE A 427 0.79 24.12 -25.76
C ILE A 427 1.24 23.74 -27.17
N ASN A 428 2.17 22.80 -27.28
CA ASN A 428 2.50 22.18 -28.54
C ASN A 428 1.64 20.96 -28.73
N TYR A 429 0.91 20.84 -29.81
CA TYR A 429 -0.04 19.75 -29.99
C TYR A 429 0.04 19.07 -31.37
N CYS A 430 -0.40 17.82 -31.37
CA CYS A 430 -0.67 17.05 -32.58
C CYS A 430 -2.11 16.52 -32.51
N LEU A 431 -2.96 16.99 -33.36
CA LEU A 431 -4.35 16.56 -33.53
C LEU A 431 -4.45 15.56 -34.67
N LYS A 432 -5.07 14.42 -34.43
CA LYS A 432 -5.36 13.39 -35.44
C LYS A 432 -6.87 13.16 -35.53
N LEU A 433 -7.41 13.22 -36.72
CA LEU A 433 -8.81 12.93 -37.02
C LEU A 433 -8.85 11.96 -38.22
N GLY A 434 -8.95 10.67 -37.96
CA GLY A 434 -8.76 9.64 -38.97
C GLY A 434 -7.35 9.68 -39.57
N GLU A 435 -7.25 9.83 -40.89
CA GLU A 435 -5.96 9.95 -41.60
C GLU A 435 -5.41 11.39 -41.61
N HIS A 436 -6.15 12.36 -41.11
CA HIS A 436 -5.76 13.76 -41.14
C HIS A 436 -5.04 14.16 -39.85
N THR A 437 -4.00 14.96 -40.02
CA THR A 437 -3.17 15.41 -38.91
C THR A 437 -3.01 16.92 -38.95
N ARG A 438 -3.11 17.58 -37.82
CA ARG A 438 -2.80 18.98 -37.60
C ARG A 438 -1.78 19.10 -36.48
N TYR A 439 -0.72 19.85 -36.72
CA TYR A 439 0.30 20.22 -35.73
C TYR A 439 0.22 21.69 -35.45
N GLY A 440 0.34 22.07 -34.19
CA GLY A 440 0.28 23.47 -33.85
C GLY A 440 0.88 23.80 -32.50
N THR A 441 0.94 25.11 -32.28
CA THR A 441 1.31 25.69 -30.99
C THR A 441 0.24 26.68 -30.58
N ALA A 442 -0.44 26.41 -29.50
CA ALA A 442 -1.41 27.32 -28.90
C ALA A 442 -0.74 28.07 -27.75
N THR A 443 -0.74 29.40 -27.82
CA THR A 443 -0.23 30.26 -26.75
C THR A 443 -1.40 30.89 -26.01
N ILE A 444 -1.48 30.64 -24.72
CA ILE A 444 -2.49 31.19 -23.82
C ILE A 444 -1.84 32.32 -23.01
N ILE A 445 -2.42 33.48 -23.03
CA ILE A 445 -1.97 34.67 -22.32
C ILE A 445 -2.99 34.96 -21.24
N ILE A 446 -2.54 35.10 -20.00
CA ILE A 446 -3.35 35.37 -18.82
C ILE A 446 -3.02 36.76 -18.31
N GLY A 447 -4.01 37.65 -18.30
CA GLY A 447 -3.85 39.03 -17.83
C GLY A 447 -3.70 39.10 -16.29
N ASP A 448 -3.12 40.21 -15.85
CA ASP A 448 -2.79 40.46 -14.44
C ASP A 448 -3.98 40.95 -13.56
N ASP A 449 -5.18 41.13 -14.14
CA ASP A 449 -6.30 41.66 -13.36
C ASP A 449 -6.90 40.62 -12.42
N LEU A 450 -6.59 40.80 -11.12
CA LEU A 450 -7.04 39.97 -10.01
C LEU A 450 -8.46 40.31 -9.52
N SER A 451 -9.19 41.20 -10.23
CA SER A 451 -10.54 41.60 -9.82
C SER A 451 -11.57 40.50 -10.08
N PRO A 452 -12.32 40.04 -9.07
CA PRO A 452 -13.35 39.00 -9.24
C PRO A 452 -14.47 39.33 -10.20
N ALA A 453 -14.64 40.63 -10.57
CA ALA A 453 -15.73 41.10 -11.41
C ALA A 453 -15.46 41.00 -12.91
N SER A 454 -14.21 40.77 -13.37
CA SER A 454 -13.81 40.77 -14.77
C SER A 454 -13.32 39.42 -15.31
N HIS A 455 -13.58 38.34 -14.63
CA HIS A 455 -13.00 37.01 -14.89
C HIS A 455 -13.16 36.39 -16.29
N GLY A 456 -13.88 36.98 -17.19
CA GLY A 456 -14.11 36.42 -18.53
C GLY A 456 -13.28 37.01 -19.64
N SER A 457 -12.61 38.16 -19.45
CA SER A 457 -12.00 38.95 -20.52
C SER A 457 -10.48 38.92 -20.60
N ASP A 458 -9.80 38.42 -19.57
CA ASP A 458 -8.35 38.56 -19.45
C ASP A 458 -7.54 37.33 -19.89
N VAL A 459 -8.18 36.35 -20.48
CA VAL A 459 -7.51 35.18 -21.04
C VAL A 459 -7.73 35.13 -22.53
N SER A 460 -6.64 35.04 -23.28
CA SER A 460 -6.68 34.91 -24.73
C SER A 460 -5.86 33.71 -25.18
N ILE A 461 -6.26 33.13 -26.32
CA ILE A 461 -5.53 32.07 -26.98
C ILE A 461 -5.17 32.46 -28.40
N GLN A 462 -3.93 32.22 -28.78
CA GLN A 462 -3.46 32.32 -30.17
C GLN A 462 -3.00 30.95 -30.62
N ASP A 463 -3.60 30.42 -31.67
CA ASP A 463 -3.29 29.12 -32.23
C ASP A 463 -2.61 29.26 -33.60
N ASN A 464 -1.39 28.74 -33.69
CA ASN A 464 -0.60 28.69 -34.92
C ASN A 464 -0.43 27.23 -35.34
N PHE A 465 -0.93 26.87 -36.50
CA PHE A 465 -0.96 25.47 -36.93
C PHE A 465 -0.66 25.23 -38.39
N THR A 466 -0.24 24.03 -38.69
CA THR A 466 -0.10 23.45 -40.00
C THR A 466 -0.89 22.13 -40.06
N TYR A 467 -1.55 21.85 -41.17
CA TYR A 467 -2.34 20.64 -41.34
C TYR A 467 -2.06 19.95 -42.67
N SER A 468 -2.36 18.64 -42.71
CA SER A 468 -2.24 17.88 -43.95
C SER A 468 -3.22 18.39 -44.99
N PRO A 469 -2.79 18.58 -46.25
CA PRO A 469 -3.56 19.27 -47.28
C PRO A 469 -4.77 18.51 -47.82
N ASN A 470 -4.98 17.27 -47.42
CA ASN A 470 -6.09 16.44 -47.87
C ASN A 470 -7.40 16.94 -47.26
N THR A 471 -8.33 17.31 -48.14
CA THR A 471 -9.68 17.70 -47.76
C THR A 471 -10.43 16.52 -47.14
N LEU A 472 -10.83 16.69 -45.90
CA LEU A 472 -11.90 15.86 -45.32
C LEU A 472 -13.15 16.09 -46.15
N THR A 473 -13.63 15.08 -46.84
CA THR A 473 -14.97 15.08 -47.45
C THR A 473 -16.02 14.93 -46.35
N SER A 474 -16.21 15.98 -45.58
CA SER A 474 -17.34 16.07 -44.64
C SER A 474 -18.55 16.60 -45.40
N PRO A 475 -19.78 16.16 -45.10
CA PRO A 475 -20.98 16.80 -45.54
C PRO A 475 -21.02 18.22 -44.93
N GLY A 476 -20.48 19.21 -45.61
CA GLY A 476 -20.41 20.60 -45.15
C GLY A 476 -19.12 21.33 -45.52
N GLY A 477 -18.13 20.66 -46.14
CA GLY A 477 -16.90 21.30 -46.61
C GLY A 477 -15.91 21.73 -45.50
N ASN A 478 -16.07 21.22 -44.29
CA ASN A 478 -15.17 21.54 -43.17
C ASN A 478 -13.79 20.88 -43.36
N THR A 479 -12.76 21.62 -43.00
CA THR A 479 -11.35 21.16 -43.04
C THR A 479 -10.75 21.15 -41.62
N MET A 480 -9.54 20.62 -41.47
CA MET A 480 -8.80 20.67 -40.18
C MET A 480 -8.60 22.11 -39.64
N SER A 481 -8.79 23.14 -40.48
CA SER A 481 -8.78 24.54 -40.04
C SER A 481 -10.03 24.93 -39.22
N ASN A 482 -11.10 24.17 -39.32
CA ASN A 482 -12.34 24.43 -38.58
C ASN A 482 -12.33 23.91 -37.15
N PHE A 483 -11.30 23.19 -36.76
CA PHE A 483 -11.08 22.84 -35.35
C PHE A 483 -10.61 24.10 -34.61
N GLU A 484 -11.29 24.43 -33.53
CA GLU A 484 -11.06 25.65 -32.77
C GLU A 484 -10.76 25.35 -31.31
N PHE A 485 -9.80 26.09 -30.74
CA PHE A 485 -9.62 26.16 -29.30
C PHE A 485 -10.25 27.43 -28.75
N SER A 486 -10.71 27.35 -27.51
CA SER A 486 -11.11 28.51 -26.72
C SER A 486 -10.63 28.35 -25.27
N VAL A 487 -10.44 29.44 -24.59
CA VAL A 487 -10.04 29.49 -23.19
C VAL A 487 -10.97 30.37 -22.39
N SER A 488 -11.22 29.98 -21.16
CA SER A 488 -11.94 30.81 -20.20
C SER A 488 -11.29 30.68 -18.84
N LYS A 489 -11.29 31.76 -18.06
CA LYS A 489 -10.82 31.75 -16.69
C LYS A 489 -11.97 31.31 -15.78
N SER A 490 -11.72 30.38 -14.88
CA SER A 490 -12.67 29.95 -13.87
C SER A 490 -12.08 30.24 -12.50
N SER A 491 -12.79 31.02 -11.69
CA SER A 491 -12.50 31.17 -10.27
C SER A 491 -13.22 30.05 -9.53
N ASN A 492 -12.47 29.14 -8.95
CA ASN A 492 -13.04 28.15 -8.06
C ASN A 492 -13.31 28.76 -6.68
N THR A 493 -14.55 29.14 -6.43
CA THR A 493 -15.02 29.63 -5.13
C THR A 493 -15.40 28.48 -4.20
N VAL A 494 -14.73 27.36 -4.28
CA VAL A 494 -15.02 26.24 -3.40
C VAL A 494 -13.90 26.07 -2.40
N LEU A 495 -13.83 26.97 -1.44
CA LEU A 495 -13.17 26.67 -0.17
C LEU A 495 -13.82 27.54 0.90
N ASP A 496 -14.57 26.92 1.76
CA ASP A 496 -15.08 27.51 3.00
C ASP A 496 -13.97 27.68 4.07
N ASP A 497 -12.72 27.72 3.61
CA ASP A 497 -11.58 28.13 4.42
C ASP A 497 -11.09 29.48 3.89
N SER A 498 -11.48 30.53 4.61
CA SER A 498 -11.14 31.92 4.30
C SER A 498 -9.63 32.23 4.30
N THR A 499 -8.78 31.22 4.47
CA THR A 499 -7.31 31.34 4.53
C THR A 499 -6.59 30.63 3.38
N ALA A 500 -7.28 29.86 2.55
CA ALA A 500 -6.65 29.19 1.41
C ALA A 500 -6.54 30.11 0.18
N PRO A 501 -5.42 30.12 -0.54
CA PRO A 501 -5.30 30.92 -1.75
C PRO A 501 -6.29 30.42 -2.80
N VAL A 502 -7.05 31.34 -3.39
CA VAL A 502 -7.91 31.08 -4.56
C VAL A 502 -7.02 30.68 -5.71
N ILE A 503 -7.05 29.42 -6.11
CA ILE A 503 -6.33 28.95 -7.29
C ILE A 503 -7.24 29.17 -8.48
N ASP A 504 -6.98 30.22 -9.24
CA ASP A 504 -7.61 30.45 -10.52
C ASP A 504 -7.13 29.39 -11.52
N THR A 505 -8.05 28.83 -12.28
CA THR A 505 -7.74 27.89 -13.37
C THR A 505 -8.18 28.46 -14.70
N VAL A 506 -7.44 28.12 -15.74
CA VAL A 506 -7.81 28.42 -17.13
C VAL A 506 -8.33 27.14 -17.76
N LEU A 507 -9.57 27.17 -18.20
CA LEU A 507 -10.19 26.07 -18.91
C LEU A 507 -9.86 26.19 -20.39
N LEU A 508 -9.13 25.23 -20.95
CA LEU A 508 -8.95 25.00 -22.36
C LEU A 508 -10.09 24.14 -22.90
N THR A 509 -10.80 24.64 -23.88
CA THR A 509 -11.88 23.95 -24.56
C THR A 509 -11.60 23.81 -26.05
N TYR A 510 -12.25 22.87 -26.69
CA TYR A 510 -12.17 22.70 -28.15
C TYR A 510 -13.57 22.59 -28.76
N LYS A 511 -13.64 22.98 -30.03
CA LYS A 511 -14.79 22.74 -30.88
C LYS A 511 -14.34 21.98 -32.13
N ASN A 512 -14.94 20.83 -32.36
CA ASN A 512 -14.66 19.95 -33.47
C ASN A 512 -15.89 19.74 -34.35
N PRO A 513 -16.12 20.54 -35.35
CA PRO A 513 -17.27 20.40 -36.25
C PRO A 513 -17.09 19.30 -37.32
N LEU A 514 -16.00 18.54 -37.25
CA LEU A 514 -15.64 17.57 -38.28
C LEU A 514 -16.28 16.19 -38.00
N ALA A 515 -17.36 15.89 -38.69
CA ALA A 515 -18.05 14.60 -38.59
C ALA A 515 -17.28 13.52 -39.37
N THR A 516 -16.35 12.84 -38.72
CA THR A 516 -15.63 11.72 -39.33
C THR A 516 -16.20 10.35 -38.95
N GLY A 517 -17.13 10.27 -37.99
CA GLY A 517 -17.64 9.01 -37.42
C GLY A 517 -16.60 8.22 -36.62
N ILE A 518 -15.35 8.69 -36.59
CA ILE A 518 -14.23 8.10 -35.84
C ILE A 518 -13.78 9.12 -34.81
N PRO A 519 -13.60 8.77 -33.53
CA PRO A 519 -13.04 9.67 -32.55
C PRO A 519 -11.66 10.13 -32.98
N GLY A 520 -11.42 11.42 -32.88
CA GLY A 520 -10.10 11.98 -33.06
C GLY A 520 -9.28 11.89 -31.79
N SER A 521 -8.02 12.24 -31.89
CA SER A 521 -7.13 12.31 -30.75
C SER A 521 -6.24 13.53 -30.82
N ILE A 522 -5.93 14.12 -29.67
CA ILE A 522 -4.94 15.17 -29.55
C ILE A 522 -3.88 14.76 -28.54
N SER A 523 -2.62 14.87 -28.93
CA SER A 523 -1.48 14.80 -28.01
C SER A 523 -0.88 16.18 -27.86
N TYR A 524 -0.52 16.60 -26.67
CA TYR A 524 0.00 17.94 -26.45
C TYR A 524 0.94 18.01 -25.26
N ASP A 525 1.89 18.92 -25.33
CA ASP A 525 2.81 19.29 -24.26
C ASP A 525 2.44 20.66 -23.73
N VAL A 526 2.53 20.86 -22.42
CA VAL A 526 2.26 22.14 -21.77
C VAL A 526 3.56 22.69 -21.19
N ALA A 527 3.95 23.86 -21.63
CA ALA A 527 5.07 24.61 -21.08
C ALA A 527 4.54 25.90 -20.43
N TYR A 528 4.84 26.05 -19.15
CA TYR A 528 4.47 27.24 -18.40
C TYR A 528 5.60 28.26 -18.45
N GLY A 529 5.27 29.50 -18.84
CA GLY A 529 6.20 30.62 -18.80
C GLY A 529 6.07 31.39 -17.47
N VAL A 530 7.19 31.84 -16.98
CA VAL A 530 7.29 32.65 -15.76
C VAL A 530 6.98 34.11 -16.03
#